data_8f46293ee96054639015bd892d242152
#
_entry.id   8f46293ee96054639015bd892d242152
#
_cell.length_a   1.000
_cell.length_b   1.000
_cell.length_c   1.000
_cell.angle_alpha   90.00
_cell.angle_beta   90.00
_cell.angle_gamma   90.00
#
_symmetry.space_group_name_H-M   'P 1'
#
loop_
_entity.id
_entity.type
_entity.pdbx_description
1 polymer ?
#
loop_
_entity_poly.entity_id
_entity_poly.type
_entity_poly.pdbx_seq_one_letter_code
_entity_poly.pdbx_strand_id
1 'polypeptide(L)'
;MRKIFLFVILLCWGIVGFTQDGVNFEHLSFKEALDKAQAENKLVFVDCYTSWCGPCRNMTEHIFPQEKVGDYFNSKFVCVKYDMEKGEGPELGKRFGVRAYPTFLVLRTDGTLVHKLVGGRDADGIIRGVEEAFDASKASGAMEASYQAGERGKEFLLKYLKTLIRFYDPLETVVAGELMDQLSDKEKMSKDYWFLFTNQNLSPAGSNIEKYLLKINSISQK
;
A
#
# COMPACT_ATOMS: atom_id res chain seq x y z
N MET A 1 -21.17 69.42 -25.11
CA MET A 1 -21.58 68.15 -24.46
C MET A 1 -20.78 67.07 -25.08
N ARG A 2 -19.65 66.65 -24.39
CA ARG A 2 -18.73 65.59 -24.86
C ARG A 2 -19.11 64.29 -24.14
N LYS A 3 -19.63 63.33 -24.87
CA LYS A 3 -19.92 61.99 -24.34
C LYS A 3 -18.60 61.20 -24.26
N ILE A 4 -18.17 60.88 -23.02
CA ILE A 4 -17.02 60.01 -22.77
C ILE A 4 -17.55 58.59 -22.80
N PHE A 5 -17.14 57.80 -23.81
CA PHE A 5 -17.33 56.37 -23.88
C PHE A 5 -16.28 55.69 -23.02
N LEU A 6 -16.68 55.18 -21.87
CA LEU A 6 -15.87 54.28 -21.05
C LEU A 6 -15.89 52.90 -21.66
N PHE A 7 -14.77 52.51 -22.28
CA PHE A 7 -14.49 51.15 -22.73
C PHE A 7 -14.07 50.34 -21.51
N VAL A 8 -14.99 49.56 -20.98
CA VAL A 8 -14.64 48.51 -19.97
C VAL A 8 -14.05 47.32 -20.73
N ILE A 9 -12.72 47.21 -20.73
CA ILE A 9 -12.02 46.02 -21.20
C ILE A 9 -12.13 44.97 -20.09
N LEU A 10 -13.05 44.04 -20.24
CA LEU A 10 -13.10 42.79 -19.47
C LEU A 10 -11.89 41.94 -19.90
N LEU A 11 -10.79 42.00 -19.12
CA LEU A 11 -9.71 41.04 -19.20
C LEU A 11 -10.23 39.70 -18.67
N CYS A 12 -10.77 38.86 -19.54
CA CYS A 12 -10.89 37.43 -19.28
C CYS A 12 -9.48 36.85 -19.22
N TRP A 13 -8.90 36.82 -18.03
CA TRP A 13 -7.74 35.93 -17.77
C TRP A 13 -8.26 34.51 -17.83
N GLY A 14 -8.15 33.92 -19.03
CA GLY A 14 -8.25 32.48 -19.18
C GLY A 14 -7.17 31.86 -18.31
N ILE A 15 -7.58 31.22 -17.23
CA ILE A 15 -6.72 30.29 -16.49
C ILE A 15 -6.47 29.16 -17.49
N VAL A 16 -5.37 29.24 -18.23
CA VAL A 16 -4.82 28.11 -18.97
C VAL A 16 -4.35 27.15 -17.86
N GLY A 17 -5.25 26.28 -17.44
CA GLY A 17 -4.85 25.15 -16.63
C GLY A 17 -3.84 24.36 -17.43
N PHE A 18 -2.57 24.39 -17.05
CA PHE A 18 -1.60 23.40 -17.47
C PHE A 18 -2.14 22.06 -16.97
N THR A 19 -2.79 21.30 -17.86
CA THR A 19 -3.05 19.90 -17.61
C THR A 19 -1.68 19.23 -17.60
N GLN A 20 -1.17 18.94 -16.41
CA GLN A 20 0.02 18.14 -16.27
C GLN A 20 -0.43 16.70 -16.53
N ASP A 21 -0.11 16.20 -17.74
CA ASP A 21 -0.36 14.82 -18.07
C ASP A 21 0.39 13.92 -17.08
N GLY A 22 -0.35 13.03 -16.41
CA GLY A 22 0.21 12.06 -15.47
C GLY A 22 0.38 12.55 -14.02
N VAL A 23 0.91 11.65 -13.20
CA VAL A 23 1.14 11.89 -11.76
C VAL A 23 2.28 12.86 -11.55
N ASN A 24 2.02 13.95 -10.81
CA ASN A 24 3.02 14.93 -10.43
C ASN A 24 3.86 14.43 -9.25
N PHE A 25 4.98 13.79 -9.51
CA PHE A 25 5.94 13.42 -8.48
C PHE A 25 6.85 14.59 -8.11
N GLU A 26 6.76 15.05 -6.88
CA GLU A 26 7.53 16.18 -6.37
C GLU A 26 8.86 15.71 -5.76
N HIS A 27 9.89 16.54 -5.91
CA HIS A 27 11.22 16.32 -5.34
C HIS A 27 11.30 16.95 -3.95
N LEU A 28 10.60 16.35 -2.98
CA LEU A 28 10.53 16.79 -1.59
C LEU A 28 11.20 15.76 -0.69
N SER A 29 11.76 16.20 0.43
CA SER A 29 12.07 15.32 1.54
C SER A 29 10.79 14.74 2.13
N PHE A 30 10.91 13.65 2.90
CA PHE A 30 9.74 13.02 3.53
C PHE A 30 8.98 14.00 4.43
N LYS A 31 9.70 14.83 5.20
CA LYS A 31 9.08 15.84 6.05
C LYS A 31 8.35 16.90 5.24
N GLU A 32 8.97 17.44 4.19
CA GLU A 32 8.34 18.45 3.33
C GLU A 32 7.07 17.93 2.63
N ALA A 33 7.07 16.64 2.23
CA ALA A 33 5.89 16.00 1.65
C ALA A 33 4.72 15.94 2.64
N LEU A 34 4.99 15.60 3.91
CA LEU A 34 3.98 15.61 4.98
C LEU A 34 3.45 17.02 5.26
N ASP A 35 4.34 18.00 5.41
CA ASP A 35 3.99 19.41 5.66
C ASP A 35 3.13 19.97 4.51
N LYS A 36 3.50 19.69 3.26
CA LYS A 36 2.73 20.11 2.08
C LYS A 36 1.37 19.43 2.02
N ALA A 37 1.29 18.14 2.26
CA ALA A 37 0.03 17.40 2.28
C ALA A 37 -0.92 17.96 3.37
N GLN A 38 -0.38 18.35 4.52
CA GLN A 38 -1.16 19.00 5.56
C GLN A 38 -1.70 20.36 5.09
N ALA A 39 -0.89 21.18 4.44
CA ALA A 39 -1.29 22.49 3.92
C ALA A 39 -2.36 22.37 2.82
N GLU A 40 -2.30 21.31 1.99
CA GLU A 40 -3.24 21.06 0.90
C GLU A 40 -4.45 20.19 1.29
N ASN A 41 -4.52 19.74 2.54
CA ASN A 41 -5.53 18.79 3.03
C ASN A 41 -5.60 17.51 2.16
N LYS A 42 -4.44 16.96 1.82
CA LYS A 42 -4.25 15.73 1.05
C LYS A 42 -3.57 14.65 1.88
N LEU A 43 -3.59 13.42 1.37
CA LEU A 43 -2.71 12.36 1.84
C LEU A 43 -1.37 12.41 1.10
N VAL A 44 -0.37 11.67 1.59
CA VAL A 44 0.89 11.48 0.88
C VAL A 44 0.88 10.13 0.17
N PHE A 45 1.20 10.13 -1.11
CA PHE A 45 1.48 8.91 -1.88
C PHE A 45 2.98 8.78 -2.09
N VAL A 46 3.54 7.66 -1.67
CA VAL A 46 4.98 7.37 -1.80
C VAL A 46 5.19 6.18 -2.72
N ASP A 47 5.94 6.38 -3.81
CA ASP A 47 6.48 5.31 -4.66
C ASP A 47 7.85 4.89 -4.14
N CYS A 48 7.90 3.70 -3.52
CA CYS A 48 9.14 3.08 -3.05
C CYS A 48 9.72 2.20 -4.17
N TYR A 49 10.82 2.63 -4.76
CA TYR A 49 11.44 1.96 -5.91
C TYR A 49 12.93 1.68 -5.69
N THR A 50 13.54 0.94 -6.62
CA THR A 50 14.99 0.85 -6.80
C THR A 50 15.35 1.05 -8.28
N SER A 51 16.56 1.50 -8.56
CA SER A 51 17.01 1.81 -9.93
C SER A 51 17.04 0.59 -10.86
N TRP A 52 17.22 -0.61 -10.33
CA TRP A 52 17.26 -1.88 -11.08
C TRP A 52 15.89 -2.56 -11.24
N CYS A 53 14.84 -2.06 -10.61
CA CYS A 53 13.51 -2.67 -10.58
C CYS A 53 12.78 -2.49 -11.91
N GLY A 54 12.64 -3.55 -12.69
CA GLY A 54 11.92 -3.55 -13.96
C GLY A 54 10.44 -3.14 -13.85
N PRO A 55 9.63 -3.75 -12.93
CA PRO A 55 8.25 -3.34 -12.71
C PRO A 55 8.10 -1.87 -12.27
N CYS A 56 9.05 -1.31 -11.49
CA CYS A 56 9.01 0.10 -11.09
C CYS A 56 9.18 1.01 -12.31
N ARG A 57 10.09 0.64 -13.22
CA ARG A 57 10.30 1.36 -14.47
C ARG A 57 9.05 1.35 -15.33
N ASN A 58 8.38 0.20 -15.46
CA ASN A 58 7.10 0.12 -16.17
C ASN A 58 6.03 1.05 -15.58
N MET A 59 5.94 1.16 -14.25
CA MET A 59 5.02 2.11 -13.60
C MET A 59 5.37 3.55 -13.99
N THR A 60 6.65 3.92 -13.92
CA THR A 60 7.13 5.28 -14.22
C THR A 60 6.97 5.65 -15.68
N GLU A 61 7.21 4.73 -16.62
CA GLU A 61 7.21 5.01 -18.06
C GLU A 61 5.83 4.88 -18.71
N HIS A 62 4.94 4.03 -18.17
CA HIS A 62 3.71 3.66 -18.88
C HIS A 62 2.42 3.83 -18.06
N ILE A 63 2.49 3.85 -16.73
CA ILE A 63 1.28 3.90 -15.90
C ILE A 63 1.08 5.30 -15.33
N PHE A 64 2.05 5.83 -14.61
CA PHE A 64 1.95 7.15 -14.00
C PHE A 64 1.83 8.32 -15.00
N PRO A 65 2.34 8.25 -16.25
CA PRO A 65 2.12 9.30 -17.23
C PRO A 65 0.70 9.37 -17.80
N GLN A 66 -0.17 8.38 -17.53
CA GLN A 66 -1.53 8.40 -18.07
C GLN A 66 -2.37 9.49 -17.38
N GLU A 67 -3.06 10.31 -18.18
CA GLU A 67 -3.93 11.41 -17.73
C GLU A 67 -4.90 10.96 -16.63
N LYS A 68 -5.63 9.86 -16.83
CA LYS A 68 -6.58 9.35 -15.83
C LYS A 68 -5.95 9.01 -14.48
N VAL A 69 -4.67 8.60 -14.48
CA VAL A 69 -3.93 8.32 -13.24
C VAL A 69 -3.49 9.63 -12.60
N GLY A 70 -2.96 10.57 -13.42
CA GLY A 70 -2.59 11.89 -12.96
C GLY A 70 -3.76 12.65 -12.33
N ASP A 71 -4.89 12.71 -13.00
CA ASP A 71 -6.11 13.39 -12.50
C ASP A 71 -6.56 12.84 -11.14
N TYR A 72 -6.56 11.52 -11.01
CA TYR A 72 -6.94 10.88 -9.75
C TYR A 72 -5.94 11.17 -8.63
N PHE A 73 -4.65 10.99 -8.91
CA PHE A 73 -3.60 11.10 -7.89
C PHE A 73 -3.37 12.55 -7.47
N ASN A 74 -3.24 13.47 -8.42
CA ASN A 74 -2.94 14.88 -8.16
C ASN A 74 -4.05 15.58 -7.37
N SER A 75 -5.29 15.11 -7.52
CA SER A 75 -6.43 15.65 -6.76
C SER A 75 -6.45 15.23 -5.29
N LYS A 76 -5.85 14.09 -4.93
CA LYS A 76 -5.99 13.46 -3.60
C LYS A 76 -4.69 13.38 -2.81
N PHE A 77 -3.54 13.40 -3.49
CA PHE A 77 -2.25 13.12 -2.90
C PHE A 77 -1.21 14.19 -3.22
N VAL A 78 -0.30 14.41 -2.29
CA VAL A 78 1.06 14.88 -2.59
C VAL A 78 1.86 13.63 -2.92
N CYS A 79 2.36 13.54 -4.17
CA CYS A 79 3.04 12.36 -4.67
C CYS A 79 4.55 12.55 -4.63
N VAL A 80 5.26 11.63 -4.00
CA VAL A 80 6.73 11.59 -3.91
C VAL A 80 7.23 10.20 -4.22
N LYS A 81 8.50 10.08 -4.63
CA LYS A 81 9.13 8.79 -4.86
C LYS A 81 10.54 8.76 -4.28
N TYR A 82 10.91 7.65 -3.66
CA TYR A 82 12.22 7.46 -3.05
C TYR A 82 12.88 6.19 -3.53
N ASP A 83 14.17 6.31 -3.90
CA ASP A 83 15.03 5.15 -4.16
C ASP A 83 15.36 4.51 -2.82
N MET A 84 14.89 3.27 -2.60
CA MET A 84 15.05 2.57 -1.33
C MET A 84 16.49 2.18 -1.01
N GLU A 85 17.44 2.45 -1.93
CA GLU A 85 18.88 2.25 -1.72
C GLU A 85 19.64 3.57 -1.52
N LYS A 86 18.95 4.74 -1.59
CA LYS A 86 19.60 6.06 -1.52
C LYS A 86 18.83 7.05 -0.65
N GLY A 87 19.56 8.06 -0.17
CA GLY A 87 18.99 9.16 0.60
C GLY A 87 18.16 8.69 1.80
N GLU A 88 16.91 9.15 1.91
CA GLU A 88 15.97 8.77 2.99
C GLU A 88 15.36 7.37 2.77
N GLY A 89 15.51 6.79 1.56
CA GLY A 89 14.87 5.53 1.18
C GLY A 89 15.14 4.36 2.11
N PRO A 90 16.40 4.05 2.51
CA PRO A 90 16.70 2.93 3.41
C PRO A 90 15.98 3.02 4.76
N GLU A 91 15.90 4.23 5.33
CA GLU A 91 15.21 4.46 6.60
C GLU A 91 13.69 4.31 6.45
N LEU A 92 13.11 4.91 5.41
CA LEU A 92 11.70 4.76 5.09
C LEU A 92 11.34 3.30 4.79
N GLY A 93 12.19 2.59 4.03
CA GLY A 93 12.02 1.18 3.74
C GLY A 93 11.95 0.32 5.01
N LYS A 94 12.83 0.59 5.97
CA LYS A 94 12.83 -0.06 7.29
C LYS A 94 11.58 0.32 8.10
N ARG A 95 11.24 1.61 8.17
CA ARG A 95 10.10 2.13 8.93
C ARG A 95 8.78 1.51 8.48
N PHE A 96 8.57 1.39 7.18
CA PHE A 96 7.31 0.90 6.60
C PHE A 96 7.36 -0.58 6.17
N GLY A 97 8.43 -1.29 6.50
CA GLY A 97 8.57 -2.70 6.16
C GLY A 97 8.51 -2.97 4.65
N VAL A 98 9.19 -2.16 3.84
CA VAL A 98 9.26 -2.34 2.38
C VAL A 98 10.25 -3.46 2.07
N ARG A 99 9.76 -4.54 1.45
CA ARG A 99 10.58 -5.75 1.16
C ARG A 99 10.55 -6.18 -0.29
N ALA A 100 9.70 -5.58 -1.10
CA ALA A 100 9.58 -5.85 -2.53
C ALA A 100 9.29 -4.56 -3.29
N TYR A 101 9.56 -4.52 -4.58
CA TYR A 101 9.44 -3.31 -5.39
C TYR A 101 8.63 -3.57 -6.67
N PRO A 102 7.80 -2.58 -7.10
CA PRO A 102 7.47 -1.37 -6.36
C PRO A 102 6.60 -1.66 -5.13
N THR A 103 6.75 -0.83 -4.10
CA THR A 103 5.79 -0.73 -3.00
C THR A 103 5.26 0.70 -2.94
N PHE A 104 3.95 0.84 -2.82
CA PHE A 104 3.30 2.13 -2.72
C PHE A 104 2.70 2.30 -1.33
N LEU A 105 2.94 3.46 -0.72
CA LEU A 105 2.43 3.79 0.60
C LEU A 105 1.47 4.97 0.47
N VAL A 106 0.34 4.88 1.16
CA VAL A 106 -0.57 6.00 1.40
C VAL A 106 -0.46 6.36 2.88
N LEU A 107 -0.09 7.61 3.15
CA LEU A 107 0.20 8.07 4.51
C LEU A 107 -0.69 9.27 4.87
N ARG A 108 -0.99 9.40 6.17
CA ARG A 108 -1.51 10.64 6.73
C ARG A 108 -0.42 11.70 6.86
N THR A 109 -0.80 12.91 7.13
CA THR A 109 0.10 14.05 7.32
C THR A 109 0.96 13.97 8.58
N ASP A 110 0.60 13.10 9.53
CA ASP A 110 1.41 12.76 10.69
C ASP A 110 2.44 11.63 10.42
N GLY A 111 2.48 11.14 9.18
CA GLY A 111 3.36 10.06 8.74
C GLY A 111 2.90 8.66 9.15
N THR A 112 1.65 8.49 9.59
CA THR A 112 1.07 7.16 9.86
C THR A 112 0.63 6.47 8.58
N LEU A 113 0.84 5.15 8.51
CA LEU A 113 0.44 4.33 7.36
C LEU A 113 -1.09 4.19 7.32
N VAL A 114 -1.70 4.60 6.20
CA VAL A 114 -3.11 4.32 5.91
C VAL A 114 -3.24 3.02 5.12
N HIS A 115 -2.45 2.89 4.05
CA HIS A 115 -2.53 1.71 3.18
C HIS A 115 -1.20 1.43 2.48
N LYS A 116 -0.95 0.15 2.20
CA LYS A 116 0.22 -0.33 1.46
C LYS A 116 -0.21 -1.17 0.27
N LEU A 117 0.47 -1.00 -0.85
CA LEU A 117 0.32 -1.82 -2.05
C LEU A 117 1.68 -2.36 -2.45
N VAL A 118 1.75 -3.60 -2.89
CA VAL A 118 2.99 -4.21 -3.39
C VAL A 118 2.78 -4.73 -4.81
N GLY A 119 3.79 -4.51 -5.65
CA GLY A 119 3.84 -4.95 -7.04
C GLY A 119 3.26 -3.97 -8.05
N GLY A 120 3.79 -4.03 -9.28
CA GLY A 120 3.32 -3.23 -10.40
C GLY A 120 1.89 -3.55 -10.79
N ARG A 121 1.16 -2.56 -11.32
CA ARG A 121 -0.26 -2.64 -11.69
C ARG A 121 -0.51 -1.89 -12.99
N ASP A 122 -1.62 -2.19 -13.64
CA ASP A 122 -2.18 -1.32 -14.67
C ASP A 122 -2.82 -0.06 -14.05
N ALA A 123 -3.25 0.87 -14.90
CA ALA A 123 -3.79 2.15 -14.45
C ALA A 123 -5.04 2.01 -13.60
N ASP A 124 -5.96 1.12 -13.96
CA ASP A 124 -7.17 0.88 -13.17
C ASP A 124 -6.84 0.15 -11.86
N GLY A 125 -5.87 -0.75 -11.90
CA GLY A 125 -5.41 -1.50 -10.74
C GLY A 125 -4.73 -0.63 -9.69
N ILE A 126 -3.93 0.37 -10.08
CA ILE A 126 -3.31 1.28 -9.12
C ILE A 126 -4.35 2.23 -8.52
N ILE A 127 -5.29 2.75 -9.32
CA ILE A 127 -6.38 3.61 -8.82
C ILE A 127 -7.23 2.83 -7.82
N ARG A 128 -7.77 1.65 -8.20
CA ARG A 128 -8.55 0.82 -7.28
C ARG A 128 -7.78 0.45 -6.03
N GLY A 129 -6.48 0.20 -6.17
CA GLY A 129 -5.63 -0.15 -5.03
C GLY A 129 -5.53 0.98 -4.01
N VAL A 130 -5.26 2.22 -4.45
CA VAL A 130 -5.17 3.36 -3.52
C VAL A 130 -6.55 3.80 -3.00
N GLU A 131 -7.64 3.48 -3.70
CA GLU A 131 -9.01 3.70 -3.19
C GLU A 131 -9.29 2.91 -1.91
N GLU A 132 -8.67 1.76 -1.74
CA GLU A 132 -8.78 0.97 -0.51
C GLU A 132 -8.30 1.74 0.74
N ALA A 133 -7.44 2.75 0.58
CA ALA A 133 -7.01 3.63 1.67
C ALA A 133 -8.17 4.44 2.29
N PHE A 134 -9.23 4.70 1.52
CA PHE A 134 -10.40 5.45 1.96
C PHE A 134 -11.51 4.57 2.56
N ASP A 135 -11.33 3.25 2.54
CA ASP A 135 -12.23 2.28 3.17
C ASP A 135 -11.52 1.64 4.37
N ALA A 136 -11.94 2.04 5.58
CA ALA A 136 -11.34 1.54 6.82
C ALA A 136 -11.39 0.01 6.95
N SER A 137 -12.33 -0.65 6.29
CA SER A 137 -12.43 -2.12 6.30
C SER A 137 -11.39 -2.81 5.40
N LYS A 138 -10.76 -2.07 4.49
CA LYS A 138 -9.78 -2.56 3.51
C LYS A 138 -8.39 -1.99 3.74
N ALA A 139 -8.30 -0.82 4.35
CA ALA A 139 -7.04 -0.13 4.62
C ALA A 139 -6.12 -0.99 5.50
N SER A 140 -4.93 -1.33 5.01
CA SER A 140 -4.00 -2.21 5.71
C SER A 140 -3.49 -1.63 7.03
N GLY A 141 -3.32 -0.31 7.11
CA GLY A 141 -2.95 0.37 8.34
C GLY A 141 -4.02 0.27 9.43
N ALA A 142 -5.32 0.23 9.07
CA ALA A 142 -6.40 -0.01 10.03
C ALA A 142 -6.36 -1.44 10.57
N MET A 143 -6.04 -2.44 9.73
CA MET A 143 -5.87 -3.83 10.18
C MET A 143 -4.68 -3.97 11.12
N GLU A 144 -3.56 -3.34 10.80
CA GLU A 144 -2.38 -3.31 11.67
C GLU A 144 -2.71 -2.69 13.03
N ALA A 145 -3.38 -1.53 13.05
CA ALA A 145 -3.81 -0.87 14.29
C ALA A 145 -4.76 -1.75 15.11
N SER A 146 -5.72 -2.44 14.48
CA SER A 146 -6.64 -3.37 15.16
C SER A 146 -5.88 -4.56 15.77
N TYR A 147 -4.91 -5.12 15.05
CA TYR A 147 -4.06 -6.18 15.58
C TYR A 147 -3.24 -5.73 16.79
N GLN A 148 -2.62 -4.54 16.72
CA GLN A 148 -1.88 -3.95 17.84
C GLN A 148 -2.78 -3.63 19.04
N ALA A 149 -4.05 -3.30 18.80
CA ALA A 149 -5.06 -3.09 19.84
C ALA A 149 -5.58 -4.41 20.47
N GLY A 150 -5.12 -5.57 19.98
CA GLY A 150 -5.47 -6.88 20.54
C GLY A 150 -6.60 -7.61 19.83
N GLU A 151 -7.06 -7.14 18.65
CA GLU A 151 -8.04 -7.91 17.87
C GLU A 151 -7.42 -9.23 17.40
N ARG A 152 -8.09 -10.35 17.76
CA ARG A 152 -7.62 -11.72 17.51
C ARG A 152 -8.73 -12.64 16.99
N GLY A 153 -9.87 -12.10 16.60
CA GLY A 153 -10.96 -12.91 16.03
C GLY A 153 -10.50 -13.71 14.81
N LYS A 154 -10.95 -14.94 14.67
CA LYS A 154 -10.53 -15.87 13.58
C LYS A 154 -10.68 -15.27 12.18
N GLU A 155 -11.81 -14.63 11.89
CA GLU A 155 -12.05 -13.98 10.60
C GLU A 155 -11.10 -12.79 10.37
N PHE A 156 -10.85 -12.01 11.40
CA PHE A 156 -9.89 -10.91 11.36
C PHE A 156 -8.48 -11.42 11.09
N LEU A 157 -8.01 -12.43 11.86
CA LEU A 157 -6.67 -13.00 11.66
C LEU A 157 -6.51 -13.59 10.25
N LEU A 158 -7.53 -14.25 9.71
CA LEU A 158 -7.49 -14.78 8.36
C LEU A 158 -7.32 -13.66 7.31
N LYS A 159 -8.07 -12.58 7.46
CA LYS A 159 -8.00 -11.42 6.56
C LYS A 159 -6.66 -10.71 6.68
N TYR A 160 -6.21 -10.48 7.90
CA TYR A 160 -4.95 -9.82 8.18
C TYR A 160 -3.75 -10.64 7.68
N LEU A 161 -3.75 -11.96 7.91
CA LEU A 161 -2.73 -12.87 7.41
C LEU A 161 -2.61 -12.83 5.88
N LYS A 162 -3.73 -12.86 5.16
CA LYS A 162 -3.74 -12.74 3.69
C LYS A 162 -3.14 -11.41 3.22
N THR A 163 -3.30 -10.35 3.99
CA THR A 163 -2.71 -9.03 3.71
C THR A 163 -1.20 -9.05 3.96
N LEU A 164 -0.74 -9.62 5.07
CA LEU A 164 0.68 -9.77 5.41
C LEU A 164 1.45 -10.60 4.36
N ILE A 165 0.88 -11.73 3.94
CA ILE A 165 1.46 -12.58 2.87
C ILE A 165 1.66 -11.76 1.60
N ARG A 166 0.67 -10.97 1.20
CA ARG A 166 0.76 -10.12 0.00
C ARG A 166 1.84 -9.03 0.12
N PHE A 167 2.20 -8.65 1.34
CA PHE A 167 3.22 -7.65 1.62
C PHE A 167 4.60 -8.24 1.93
N TYR A 168 4.73 -9.57 1.95
CA TYR A 168 5.95 -10.28 2.38
C TYR A 168 6.37 -9.86 3.79
N ASP A 169 5.39 -9.63 4.67
CA ASP A 169 5.62 -9.13 6.02
C ASP A 169 5.98 -10.29 6.96
N PRO A 170 7.12 -10.24 7.69
CA PRO A 170 7.52 -11.34 8.58
C PRO A 170 6.51 -11.67 9.67
N LEU A 171 5.61 -10.73 10.02
CA LEU A 171 4.55 -10.97 10.99
C LEU A 171 3.58 -12.06 10.50
N GLU A 172 3.58 -12.39 9.20
CA GLU A 172 2.75 -13.45 8.63
C GLU A 172 2.91 -14.78 9.37
N THR A 173 4.13 -15.13 9.80
CA THR A 173 4.39 -16.38 10.52
C THR A 173 3.77 -16.42 11.92
N VAL A 174 3.79 -15.27 12.62
CA VAL A 174 3.19 -15.14 13.95
C VAL A 174 1.67 -15.20 13.84
N VAL A 175 1.08 -14.41 12.95
CA VAL A 175 -0.37 -14.37 12.75
C VAL A 175 -0.91 -15.70 12.22
N ALA A 176 -0.13 -16.41 11.37
CA ALA A 176 -0.48 -17.77 10.93
C ALA A 176 -0.53 -18.75 12.10
N GLY A 177 0.42 -18.67 13.04
CA GLY A 177 0.42 -19.47 14.26
C GLY A 177 -0.80 -19.20 15.14
N GLU A 178 -1.11 -17.93 15.40
CA GLU A 178 -2.29 -17.51 16.19
C GLU A 178 -3.61 -17.96 15.54
N LEU A 179 -3.71 -17.88 14.22
CA LEU A 179 -4.87 -18.39 13.48
C LEU A 179 -4.97 -19.92 13.59
N MET A 180 -3.84 -20.62 13.40
CA MET A 180 -3.77 -22.08 13.46
C MET A 180 -4.26 -22.63 14.81
N ASP A 181 -3.94 -21.95 15.92
CA ASP A 181 -4.34 -22.33 17.28
C ASP A 181 -5.87 -22.23 17.51
N GLN A 182 -6.57 -21.40 16.72
CA GLN A 182 -8.03 -21.25 16.78
C GLN A 182 -8.81 -22.20 15.89
N LEU A 183 -8.13 -22.92 14.98
CA LEU A 183 -8.77 -23.80 14.03
C LEU A 183 -9.00 -25.21 14.63
N SER A 184 -10.21 -25.73 14.47
CA SER A 184 -10.50 -27.15 14.69
C SER A 184 -9.80 -28.02 13.65
N ASP A 185 -9.60 -29.31 13.92
CA ASP A 185 -8.99 -30.23 12.96
C ASP A 185 -9.78 -30.32 11.64
N LYS A 186 -11.12 -30.20 11.70
CA LYS A 186 -11.97 -30.15 10.51
C LYS A 186 -11.71 -28.89 9.66
N GLU A 187 -11.56 -27.74 10.30
CA GLU A 187 -11.26 -26.48 9.59
C GLU A 187 -9.87 -26.50 8.98
N LYS A 188 -8.87 -27.02 9.69
CA LYS A 188 -7.50 -27.18 9.17
C LYS A 188 -7.43 -27.98 7.87
N MET A 189 -8.35 -28.94 7.70
CA MET A 189 -8.45 -29.77 6.50
C MET A 189 -9.33 -29.17 5.40
N SER A 190 -9.91 -27.99 5.62
CA SER A 190 -10.76 -27.32 4.62
C SER A 190 -9.93 -26.56 3.58
N LYS A 191 -10.52 -26.32 2.40
CA LYS A 191 -9.87 -25.56 1.32
C LYS A 191 -9.54 -24.13 1.72
N ASP A 192 -10.31 -23.53 2.64
CA ASP A 192 -10.16 -22.15 3.05
C ASP A 192 -8.86 -21.89 3.80
N TYR A 193 -8.34 -22.92 4.47
CA TYR A 193 -7.11 -22.84 5.29
C TYR A 193 -5.96 -23.65 4.71
N TRP A 194 -6.14 -24.32 3.54
CA TRP A 194 -5.11 -25.16 2.95
C TRP A 194 -3.82 -24.38 2.61
N PHE A 195 -3.92 -23.09 2.33
CA PHE A 195 -2.77 -22.23 2.07
C PHE A 195 -1.79 -22.13 3.25
N LEU A 196 -2.23 -22.36 4.48
CA LEU A 196 -1.36 -22.40 5.66
C LEU A 196 -0.30 -23.51 5.56
N PHE A 197 -0.61 -24.58 4.86
CA PHE A 197 0.25 -25.76 4.73
C PHE A 197 1.04 -25.78 3.42
N THR A 198 0.60 -25.05 2.42
CA THR A 198 1.23 -25.00 1.09
C THR A 198 2.16 -23.83 0.91
N ASN A 199 2.05 -22.81 1.75
CA ASN A 199 2.96 -21.65 1.75
C ASN A 199 4.14 -21.93 2.70
N GLN A 200 5.31 -22.21 2.13
CA GLN A 200 6.53 -22.55 2.88
C GLN A 200 6.97 -21.46 3.87
N ASN A 201 6.64 -20.19 3.60
CA ASN A 201 6.98 -19.08 4.48
C ASN A 201 6.20 -19.12 5.80
N LEU A 202 5.01 -19.75 5.83
CA LEU A 202 4.15 -19.82 7.01
C LEU A 202 4.49 -20.95 7.95
N SER A 203 5.29 -21.93 7.51
CA SER A 203 5.64 -23.12 8.29
C SER A 203 7.16 -23.24 8.55
N PRO A 204 7.80 -22.22 9.15
CA PRO A 204 9.19 -22.34 9.50
C PRO A 204 9.42 -23.47 10.53
N ALA A 205 10.65 -23.98 10.59
CA ALA A 205 11.04 -25.03 11.51
C ALA A 205 10.65 -24.70 12.97
N GLY A 206 9.99 -25.65 13.66
CA GLY A 206 9.48 -25.48 15.02
C GLY A 206 8.13 -24.78 15.16
N SER A 207 7.51 -24.30 14.05
CA SER A 207 6.19 -23.68 14.07
C SER A 207 5.07 -24.65 14.43
N ASN A 208 3.93 -24.13 14.88
CA ASN A 208 2.73 -24.94 15.14
C ASN A 208 2.20 -25.61 13.86
N ILE A 209 2.39 -24.96 12.72
CA ILE A 209 1.99 -25.49 11.42
C ILE A 209 2.86 -26.69 11.03
N GLU A 210 4.18 -26.58 11.16
CA GLU A 210 5.09 -27.72 10.91
C GLU A 210 4.80 -28.90 11.85
N LYS A 211 4.65 -28.65 13.15
CA LYS A 211 4.32 -29.69 14.14
C LYS A 211 3.03 -30.43 13.78
N TYR A 212 2.01 -29.69 13.31
CA TYR A 212 0.77 -30.30 12.85
C TYR A 212 0.96 -31.16 11.60
N LEU A 213 1.73 -30.71 10.60
CA LEU A 213 2.06 -31.47 9.41
C LEU A 213 2.80 -32.77 9.73
N LEU A 214 3.78 -32.71 10.62
CA LEU A 214 4.52 -33.89 11.09
C LEU A 214 3.59 -34.89 11.79
N LYS A 215 2.65 -34.41 12.61
CA LYS A 215 1.64 -35.26 13.27
C LYS A 215 0.74 -35.97 12.25
N ILE A 216 0.23 -35.26 11.23
CA ILE A 216 -0.62 -35.87 10.19
C ILE A 216 0.14 -36.93 9.41
N ASN A 217 1.37 -36.65 8.98
CA ASN A 217 2.20 -37.57 8.24
C ASN A 217 2.50 -38.85 9.04
N SER A 218 2.70 -38.75 10.36
CA SER A 218 2.91 -39.92 11.23
C SER A 218 1.66 -40.79 11.40
N ILE A 219 0.47 -40.23 11.22
CA ILE A 219 -0.81 -40.96 11.28
C ILE A 219 -1.09 -41.69 9.96
N SER A 220 -0.75 -41.07 8.83
CA SER A 220 -0.98 -41.64 7.49
C SER A 220 -0.03 -42.81 7.12
N GLN A 221 1.03 -43.00 7.90
CA GLN A 221 2.00 -44.11 7.71
C GLN A 221 1.72 -45.35 8.60
N LYS A 222 0.69 -45.30 9.42
CA LYS A 222 0.19 -46.39 10.22
C LYS A 222 -1.06 -47.01 9.63
#